data_92a5f802dce65d922fd186611d1dac33
#
_entry.id   92a5f802dce65d922fd186611d1dac33
#
_cell.length_a   1.000
_cell.length_b   1.000
_cell.length_c   1.000
_cell.angle_alpha   90.00
_cell.angle_beta   90.00
_cell.angle_gamma   90.00
#
_symmetry.space_group_name_H-M   'P 1'
#
loop_
_entity.id
_entity.type
_entity.pdbx_description
1 polymer ?
#
loop_
_entity_poly.entity_id
_entity_poly.type
_entity_poly.pdbx_seq_one_letter_code
_entity_poly.pdbx_strand_id
1 'polypeptide(L)'
;MNSMSFLISTLFDLYIMVVILRIWLQTARADFYNPFSQFIVKATQPVIGPLRRVIPSIGNIDLATVLFAYVLCVLKFVALILIASNGSVSFSVDFLFLGLLSLLKAAGGLLFWVLLIRAILSWVSQGRSPIEYVFHQLTEPMCAPIRRVLPAFGGLDLSVLVLFIGLQFANFLMGDIIGPIWFQL
;
A
#
# COMPACT_ATOMS: atom_id res chain seq x y z
N MET A 1 9.50 -12.95 -17.77
CA MET A 1 10.16 -12.69 -16.46
C MET A 1 11.00 -13.89 -16.11
N ASN A 2 12.30 -13.71 -15.82
CA ASN A 2 13.13 -14.78 -15.29
C ASN A 2 13.01 -14.84 -13.76
N SER A 3 13.45 -15.98 -13.18
CA SER A 3 13.28 -16.23 -11.73
C SER A 3 13.89 -15.15 -10.86
N MET A 4 15.03 -14.58 -11.27
CA MET A 4 15.69 -13.48 -10.54
C MET A 4 14.85 -12.20 -10.55
N SER A 5 14.31 -11.82 -11.70
CA SER A 5 13.44 -10.64 -11.82
C SER A 5 12.16 -10.80 -10.99
N PHE A 6 11.59 -12.02 -10.95
CA PHE A 6 10.44 -12.32 -10.10
C PHE A 6 10.78 -12.16 -8.61
N LEU A 7 11.89 -12.74 -8.16
CA LEU A 7 12.31 -12.66 -6.76
C LEU A 7 12.52 -11.22 -6.33
N ILE A 8 13.25 -10.43 -7.12
CA ILE A 8 13.54 -9.04 -6.81
C ILE A 8 12.27 -8.19 -6.81
N SER A 9 11.41 -8.33 -7.84
CA SER A 9 10.12 -7.62 -7.85
C SER A 9 9.31 -7.93 -6.60
N THR A 10 9.18 -9.22 -6.25
CA THR A 10 8.40 -9.63 -5.07
C THR A 10 8.95 -9.06 -3.76
N LEU A 11 10.28 -9.04 -3.58
CA LEU A 11 10.90 -8.47 -2.38
C LEU A 11 10.66 -6.94 -2.29
N PHE A 12 10.80 -6.22 -3.41
CA PHE A 12 10.48 -4.80 -3.46
C PHE A 12 9.00 -4.55 -3.15
N ASP A 13 8.09 -5.29 -3.77
CA ASP A 13 6.64 -5.11 -3.58
C ASP A 13 6.22 -5.35 -2.13
N LEU A 14 6.73 -6.41 -1.51
CA LEU A 14 6.48 -6.68 -0.09
C LEU A 14 6.98 -5.55 0.81
N TYR A 15 8.20 -5.06 0.56
CA TYR A 15 8.75 -3.98 1.39
C TYR A 15 8.05 -2.63 1.14
N ILE A 16 7.70 -2.32 -0.11
CA ILE A 16 6.89 -1.15 -0.46
C ILE A 16 5.53 -1.19 0.25
N MET A 17 4.86 -2.35 0.28
CA MET A 17 3.60 -2.51 1.02
C MET A 17 3.77 -2.22 2.51
N VAL A 18 4.85 -2.70 3.14
CA VAL A 18 5.15 -2.43 4.55
C VAL A 18 5.36 -0.92 4.80
N VAL A 19 6.07 -0.23 3.90
CA VAL A 19 6.30 1.22 4.01
C VAL A 19 5.00 2.01 3.81
N ILE A 20 4.17 1.66 2.82
CA ILE A 20 2.87 2.31 2.60
C ILE A 20 1.93 2.05 3.79
N LEU A 21 1.94 0.84 4.34
CA LEU A 21 1.15 0.52 5.52
C LEU A 21 1.54 1.37 6.73
N ARG A 22 2.83 1.68 6.90
CA ARG A 22 3.29 2.63 7.93
C ARG A 22 2.70 4.03 7.74
N ILE A 23 2.68 4.54 6.49
CA ILE A 23 2.05 5.84 6.19
C ILE A 23 0.57 5.81 6.59
N TRP A 24 -0.11 4.73 6.25
CA TRP A 24 -1.54 4.58 6.52
C TRP A 24 -1.85 4.47 8.02
N LEU A 25 -1.09 3.65 8.77
CA LEU A 25 -1.19 3.55 10.23
C LEU A 25 -1.08 4.93 10.90
N GLN A 26 -0.12 5.74 10.44
CA GLN A 26 0.08 7.08 10.98
C GLN A 26 -1.07 8.03 10.60
N THR A 27 -1.51 8.01 9.35
CA THR A 27 -2.60 8.88 8.85
C THR A 27 -3.94 8.52 9.49
N ALA A 28 -4.22 7.24 9.68
CA ALA A 28 -5.42 6.73 10.35
C ALA A 28 -5.36 6.86 11.88
N ARG A 29 -4.23 7.30 12.45
CA ARG A 29 -3.99 7.33 13.90
C ARG A 29 -4.28 5.99 14.56
N ALA A 30 -3.89 4.90 13.90
CA ALA A 30 -4.10 3.56 14.40
C ALA A 30 -3.29 3.32 15.69
N ASP A 31 -3.71 2.33 16.48
CA ASP A 31 -3.05 1.98 17.72
C ASP A 31 -1.61 1.48 17.49
N PHE A 32 -0.62 2.29 17.91
CA PHE A 32 0.80 1.96 17.80
C PHE A 32 1.28 0.98 18.89
N TYR A 33 0.50 0.72 19.93
CA TYR A 33 0.82 -0.28 20.95
C TYR A 33 0.50 -1.70 20.49
N ASN A 34 -0.27 -1.85 19.43
CA ASN A 34 -0.58 -3.13 18.84
C ASN A 34 0.70 -3.82 18.29
N PRO A 35 0.92 -5.11 18.54
CA PRO A 35 2.11 -5.85 18.07
C PRO A 35 2.32 -5.77 16.55
N PHE A 36 1.22 -5.78 15.77
CA PHE A 36 1.28 -5.64 14.32
C PHE A 36 1.82 -4.26 13.91
N SER A 37 1.28 -3.18 14.48
CA SER A 37 1.77 -1.82 14.21
C SER A 37 3.23 -1.65 14.63
N GLN A 38 3.63 -2.22 15.77
CA GLN A 38 5.01 -2.20 16.23
C GLN A 38 5.97 -2.94 15.29
N PHE A 39 5.55 -4.08 14.72
CA PHE A 39 6.33 -4.79 13.72
C PHE A 39 6.59 -3.91 12.49
N ILE A 40 5.55 -3.26 11.93
CA ILE A 40 5.67 -2.35 10.78
C ILE A 40 6.63 -1.19 11.09
N VAL A 41 6.49 -0.58 12.27
CA VAL A 41 7.37 0.50 12.71
C VAL A 41 8.82 0.02 12.83
N LYS A 42 9.07 -1.10 13.50
CA LYS A 42 10.42 -1.66 13.66
C LYS A 42 11.09 -2.00 12.33
N ALA A 43 10.34 -2.60 11.39
CA ALA A 43 10.85 -2.96 10.06
C ALA A 43 11.26 -1.76 9.21
N THR A 44 10.66 -0.59 9.43
CA THR A 44 10.88 0.60 8.61
C THR A 44 11.71 1.68 9.32
N GLN A 45 11.81 1.65 10.65
CA GLN A 45 12.50 2.65 11.48
C GLN A 45 13.99 2.85 11.15
N PRO A 46 14.77 1.82 10.81
CA PRO A 46 16.20 1.99 10.50
C PRO A 46 16.46 2.99 9.37
N VAL A 47 15.57 3.04 8.37
CA VAL A 47 15.71 3.94 7.22
C VAL A 47 14.96 5.25 7.45
N ILE A 48 13.74 5.17 7.95
CA ILE A 48 12.88 6.36 8.11
C ILE A 48 13.37 7.24 9.27
N GLY A 49 13.96 6.67 10.32
CA GLY A 49 14.50 7.43 11.44
C GLY A 49 15.51 8.52 11.04
N PRO A 50 16.57 8.19 10.29
CA PRO A 50 17.48 9.18 9.74
C PRO A 50 16.82 10.18 8.78
N LEU A 51 15.91 9.72 7.90
CA LEU A 51 15.23 10.58 6.92
C LEU A 51 14.36 11.65 7.57
N ARG A 52 13.68 11.32 8.66
CA ARG A 52 12.85 12.27 9.43
C ARG A 52 13.65 13.43 10.06
N ARG A 53 14.96 13.28 10.23
CA ARG A 53 15.81 14.37 10.74
C ARG A 53 16.01 15.47 9.70
N VAL A 54 15.90 15.13 8.42
CA VAL A 54 16.11 16.03 7.28
C VAL A 54 14.78 16.49 6.69
N ILE A 55 13.79 15.59 6.61
CA ILE A 55 12.50 15.84 5.97
C ILE A 55 11.41 15.90 7.03
N PRO A 56 10.83 17.09 7.30
CA PRO A 56 9.78 17.25 8.32
C PRO A 56 8.46 16.61 7.86
N SER A 57 7.62 16.24 8.83
CA SER A 57 6.24 15.83 8.57
C SER A 57 5.35 17.06 8.35
N ILE A 58 4.37 16.96 7.46
CA ILE A 58 3.33 17.99 7.24
C ILE A 58 2.00 17.45 7.76
N GLY A 59 1.52 18.00 8.87
CA GLY A 59 0.30 17.53 9.52
C GLY A 59 0.40 16.07 9.96
N ASN A 60 -0.52 15.23 9.48
CA ASN A 60 -0.56 13.80 9.78
C ASN A 60 0.26 12.96 8.77
N ILE A 61 0.82 13.57 7.73
CA ILE A 61 1.54 12.87 6.66
C ILE A 61 3.03 12.96 6.91
N ASP A 62 3.69 11.82 7.00
CA ASP A 62 5.13 11.70 7.11
C ASP A 62 5.77 11.73 5.72
N LEU A 63 6.22 12.91 5.29
CA LEU A 63 6.83 13.09 3.98
C LEU A 63 8.10 12.26 3.79
N ALA A 64 8.86 12.02 4.86
CA ALA A 64 10.04 11.16 4.79
C ALA A 64 9.67 9.73 4.39
N THR A 65 8.57 9.19 4.96
CA THR A 65 8.08 7.85 4.62
C THR A 65 7.48 7.81 3.20
N VAL A 66 6.74 8.84 2.78
CA VAL A 66 6.19 8.93 1.41
C VAL A 66 7.30 8.99 0.38
N LEU A 67 8.30 9.84 0.59
CA LEU A 67 9.45 9.94 -0.30
C LEU A 67 10.23 8.63 -0.36
N PHE A 68 10.41 7.96 0.76
CA PHE A 68 11.08 6.66 0.80
C PHE A 68 10.31 5.59 0.02
N ALA A 69 8.98 5.51 0.16
CA ALA A 69 8.14 4.61 -0.64
C ALA A 69 8.28 4.89 -2.15
N TYR A 70 8.26 6.17 -2.54
CA TYR A 70 8.46 6.57 -3.93
C TYR A 70 9.83 6.17 -4.47
N VAL A 71 10.91 6.44 -3.72
CA VAL A 71 12.28 6.05 -4.09
C VAL A 71 12.39 4.53 -4.26
N LEU A 72 11.77 3.74 -3.39
CA LEU A 72 11.73 2.28 -3.53
C LEU A 72 11.02 1.84 -4.82
N CYS A 73 9.93 2.50 -5.21
CA CYS A 73 9.25 2.21 -6.48
C CYS A 73 10.16 2.51 -7.68
N VAL A 74 10.88 3.63 -7.68
CA VAL A 74 11.85 3.96 -8.74
C VAL A 74 13.00 2.94 -8.75
N LEU A 75 13.56 2.61 -7.59
CA LEU A 75 14.65 1.63 -7.46
C LEU A 75 14.26 0.24 -7.94
N LYS A 76 13.00 -0.18 -7.73
CA LYS A 76 12.47 -1.42 -8.28
C LYS A 76 12.64 -1.48 -9.80
N PHE A 77 12.24 -0.41 -10.53
CA PHE A 77 12.39 -0.37 -11.99
C PHE A 77 13.85 -0.38 -12.41
N VAL A 78 14.70 0.42 -11.76
CA VAL A 78 16.15 0.44 -12.05
C VAL A 78 16.75 -0.96 -11.86
N ALA A 79 16.41 -1.65 -10.77
CA ALA A 79 16.90 -3.00 -10.48
C ALA A 79 16.44 -4.02 -11.53
N LEU A 80 15.16 -3.96 -11.95
CA LEU A 80 14.62 -4.86 -12.97
C LEU A 80 15.28 -4.66 -14.34
N ILE A 81 15.55 -3.40 -14.71
CA ILE A 81 16.20 -3.08 -15.98
C ILE A 81 17.67 -3.49 -15.94
N LEU A 82 18.40 -3.27 -14.84
CA LEU A 82 19.76 -3.75 -14.66
C LEU A 82 19.89 -5.24 -14.92
N ILE A 83 18.92 -6.02 -14.43
CA ILE A 83 18.90 -7.48 -14.64
C ILE A 83 18.58 -7.83 -16.10
N ALA A 84 17.63 -7.11 -16.71
CA ALA A 84 17.20 -7.37 -18.08
C ALA A 84 18.26 -6.99 -19.13
N SER A 85 19.06 -5.93 -18.84
CA SER A 85 20.05 -5.37 -19.76
C SER A 85 21.50 -5.82 -19.51
N ASN A 86 21.70 -6.84 -18.65
CA ASN A 86 23.05 -7.31 -18.26
C ASN A 86 23.99 -6.18 -17.79
N GLY A 87 23.45 -5.20 -17.06
CA GLY A 87 24.23 -4.15 -16.41
C GLY A 87 24.29 -2.81 -17.15
N SER A 88 23.68 -2.65 -18.31
CA SER A 88 23.60 -1.37 -19.01
C SER A 88 22.30 -0.63 -18.70
N VAL A 89 22.34 0.43 -17.89
CA VAL A 89 21.17 1.29 -17.61
C VAL A 89 21.42 2.68 -18.17
N SER A 90 20.56 3.13 -19.09
CA SER A 90 20.38 4.55 -19.35
C SER A 90 19.25 5.07 -18.48
N PHE A 91 19.56 6.00 -17.57
CA PHE A 91 18.54 6.61 -16.73
C PHE A 91 17.62 7.49 -17.61
N SER A 92 16.33 7.17 -17.63
CA SER A 92 15.29 7.98 -18.29
C SER A 92 14.43 8.67 -17.23
N VAL A 93 13.98 9.88 -17.55
CA VAL A 93 13.01 10.61 -16.70
C VAL A 93 11.71 9.83 -16.55
N ASP A 94 11.39 8.95 -17.48
CA ASP A 94 10.22 8.07 -17.42
C ASP A 94 10.18 7.20 -16.17
N PHE A 95 11.35 6.84 -15.61
CA PHE A 95 11.41 6.05 -14.36
C PHE A 95 10.81 6.80 -13.17
N LEU A 96 10.90 8.11 -13.15
CA LEU A 96 10.28 8.92 -12.10
C LEU A 96 8.75 8.87 -12.23
N PHE A 97 8.25 8.97 -13.45
CA PHE A 97 6.82 8.87 -13.71
C PHE A 97 6.28 7.46 -13.43
N LEU A 98 6.97 6.42 -13.89
CA LEU A 98 6.63 5.03 -13.60
C LEU A 98 6.68 4.72 -12.10
N GLY A 99 7.65 5.28 -11.37
CA GLY A 99 7.73 5.17 -9.92
C GLY A 99 6.51 5.75 -9.21
N LEU A 100 6.00 6.91 -9.67
CA LEU A 100 4.79 7.53 -9.13
C LEU A 100 3.54 6.66 -9.40
N LEU A 101 3.40 6.17 -10.62
CA LEU A 101 2.30 5.27 -11.00
C LEU A 101 2.35 3.96 -10.19
N SER A 102 3.54 3.39 -10.02
CA SER A 102 3.75 2.19 -9.22
C SER A 102 3.39 2.40 -7.75
N LEU A 103 3.73 3.56 -7.18
CA LEU A 103 3.35 3.91 -5.81
C LEU A 103 1.82 3.98 -5.66
N LEU A 104 1.13 4.62 -6.60
CA LEU A 104 -0.33 4.71 -6.61
C LEU A 104 -0.97 3.32 -6.73
N LYS A 105 -0.46 2.48 -7.64
CA LYS A 105 -0.94 1.10 -7.81
C LYS A 105 -0.69 0.25 -6.57
N ALA A 106 0.49 0.36 -5.97
CA ALA A 106 0.82 -0.35 -4.72
C ALA A 106 -0.08 0.07 -3.56
N ALA A 107 -0.43 1.36 -3.45
CA ALA A 107 -1.38 1.84 -2.45
C ALA A 107 -2.79 1.26 -2.66
N GLY A 108 -3.29 1.22 -3.90
CA GLY A 108 -4.56 0.57 -4.24
C GLY A 108 -4.55 -0.94 -3.96
N GLY A 109 -3.46 -1.62 -4.31
CA GLY A 109 -3.26 -3.04 -4.02
C GLY A 109 -3.22 -3.33 -2.52
N LEU A 110 -2.52 -2.50 -1.73
CA LEU A 110 -2.51 -2.62 -0.28
C LEU A 110 -3.91 -2.41 0.32
N LEU A 111 -4.66 -1.42 -0.15
CA LEU A 111 -6.04 -1.19 0.29
C LEU A 111 -6.92 -2.42 0.03
N PHE A 112 -6.79 -3.03 -1.15
CA PHE A 112 -7.50 -4.27 -1.49
C PHE A 112 -7.18 -5.39 -0.48
N TRP A 113 -5.90 -5.64 -0.21
CA TRP A 113 -5.47 -6.69 0.73
C TRP A 113 -5.93 -6.41 2.16
N VAL A 114 -5.85 -5.15 2.62
CA VAL A 114 -6.30 -4.76 3.96
C VAL A 114 -7.81 -4.98 4.11
N LEU A 115 -8.62 -4.61 3.12
CA LEU A 115 -10.06 -4.85 3.12
C LEU A 115 -10.38 -6.35 3.09
N LEU A 116 -9.66 -7.13 2.28
CA LEU A 116 -9.84 -8.58 2.19
C LEU A 116 -9.53 -9.26 3.52
N ILE A 117 -8.38 -8.94 4.12
CA ILE A 117 -7.99 -9.49 5.42
C ILE A 117 -9.01 -9.09 6.50
N ARG A 118 -9.47 -7.84 6.51
CA ARG A 118 -10.54 -7.38 7.41
C ARG A 118 -11.81 -8.21 7.25
N ALA A 119 -12.25 -8.45 6.02
CA ALA A 119 -13.44 -9.25 5.75
C ALA A 119 -13.30 -10.68 6.29
N ILE A 120 -12.14 -11.31 6.05
CA ILE A 120 -11.85 -12.66 6.54
C ILE A 120 -11.78 -12.68 8.08
N LEU A 121 -11.06 -11.74 8.70
CA LEU A 121 -10.93 -11.66 10.16
C LEU A 121 -12.28 -11.44 10.84
N SER A 122 -13.17 -10.64 10.26
CA SER A 122 -14.52 -10.43 10.77
C SER A 122 -15.32 -11.74 10.90
N TRP A 123 -15.07 -12.71 10.02
CA TRP A 123 -15.73 -14.02 10.08
C TRP A 123 -15.04 -14.98 11.05
N VAL A 124 -13.70 -14.96 11.10
CA VAL A 124 -12.89 -15.93 11.87
C VAL A 124 -12.77 -15.53 13.33
N SER A 125 -12.45 -14.26 13.62
CA SER A 125 -12.09 -13.81 14.97
C SER A 125 -13.22 -13.12 15.72
N GLN A 126 -14.29 -12.70 15.04
CA GLN A 126 -15.49 -12.08 15.64
C GLN A 126 -15.16 -10.95 16.63
N GLY A 127 -14.20 -10.09 16.28
CA GLY A 127 -13.80 -8.93 17.09
C GLY A 127 -12.82 -9.26 18.23
N ARG A 128 -12.30 -10.48 18.34
CA ARG A 128 -11.43 -10.89 19.45
C ARG A 128 -9.93 -10.72 19.17
N SER A 129 -9.54 -10.39 17.94
CA SER A 129 -8.13 -10.27 17.58
C SER A 129 -7.65 -8.81 17.65
N PRO A 130 -6.51 -8.51 18.32
CA PRO A 130 -5.91 -7.19 18.30
C PRO A 130 -5.59 -6.70 16.88
N ILE A 131 -5.25 -7.61 15.96
CA ILE A 131 -4.97 -7.31 14.56
C ILE A 131 -6.24 -6.83 13.85
N GLU A 132 -7.38 -7.47 14.08
CA GLU A 132 -8.67 -7.06 13.53
C GLU A 132 -9.02 -5.62 13.88
N TYR A 133 -8.75 -5.21 15.12
CA TYR A 133 -8.97 -3.84 15.57
C TYR A 133 -8.15 -2.82 14.74
N VAL A 134 -6.88 -3.10 14.45
CA VAL A 134 -6.05 -2.23 13.60
C VAL A 134 -6.59 -2.16 12.19
N PHE A 135 -6.96 -3.29 11.58
CA PHE A 135 -7.54 -3.31 10.23
C PHE A 135 -8.88 -2.57 10.18
N HIS A 136 -9.67 -2.65 11.25
CA HIS A 136 -10.88 -1.86 11.40
C HIS A 136 -10.55 -0.36 11.43
N GLN A 137 -9.60 0.07 12.26
CA GLN A 137 -9.19 1.49 12.35
C GLN A 137 -8.69 2.02 11.00
N LEU A 138 -7.91 1.24 10.25
CA LEU A 138 -7.40 1.63 8.93
C LEU A 138 -8.51 1.86 7.90
N THR A 139 -9.54 1.03 7.92
CA THR A 139 -10.58 1.02 6.88
C THR A 139 -11.84 1.77 7.27
N GLU A 140 -12.06 2.04 8.56
CA GLU A 140 -13.25 2.72 9.07
C GLU A 140 -13.51 4.10 8.43
N PRO A 141 -12.49 4.96 8.20
CA PRO A 141 -12.71 6.24 7.54
C PRO A 141 -13.34 6.12 6.15
N MET A 142 -13.11 5.00 5.45
CA MET A 142 -13.65 4.73 4.12
C MET A 142 -14.99 3.98 4.18
N CYS A 143 -15.15 3.07 5.14
CA CYS A 143 -16.37 2.27 5.30
C CYS A 143 -17.50 3.06 5.95
N ALA A 144 -17.21 3.95 6.92
CA ALA A 144 -18.23 4.68 7.67
C ALA A 144 -19.17 5.54 6.79
N PRO A 145 -18.70 6.32 5.81
CA PRO A 145 -19.60 7.07 4.95
C PRO A 145 -20.51 6.17 4.10
N ILE A 146 -20.00 5.02 3.65
CA ILE A 146 -20.77 4.07 2.83
C ILE A 146 -21.84 3.39 3.68
N ARG A 147 -21.52 3.01 4.93
CA ARG A 147 -22.48 2.41 5.87
C ARG A 147 -23.63 3.34 6.25
N ARG A 148 -23.45 4.64 6.16
CA ARG A 148 -24.56 5.60 6.38
C ARG A 148 -25.61 5.53 5.29
N VAL A 149 -25.23 5.14 4.07
CA VAL A 149 -26.11 5.03 2.90
C VAL A 149 -26.60 3.58 2.73
N LEU A 150 -25.72 2.61 2.95
CA LEU A 150 -25.99 1.17 2.79
C LEU A 150 -25.84 0.45 4.14
N PRO A 151 -26.92 0.26 4.88
CA PRO A 151 -26.86 -0.47 6.16
C PRO A 151 -26.47 -1.94 5.94
N ALA A 152 -25.90 -2.55 6.99
CA ALA A 152 -25.51 -3.96 6.96
C ALA A 152 -26.72 -4.86 6.67
N PHE A 153 -26.54 -5.83 5.78
CA PHE A 153 -27.58 -6.78 5.40
C PHE A 153 -27.14 -8.20 5.77
N GLY A 154 -27.93 -8.88 6.61
CA GLY A 154 -27.67 -10.27 6.96
C GLY A 154 -26.34 -10.55 7.66
N GLY A 155 -25.75 -9.56 8.37
CA GLY A 155 -24.46 -9.69 9.05
C GLY A 155 -23.23 -9.43 8.15
N LEU A 156 -23.45 -9.15 6.85
CA LEU A 156 -22.40 -8.76 5.91
C LEU A 156 -22.25 -7.24 5.87
N ASP A 157 -21.01 -6.77 5.98
CA ASP A 157 -20.68 -5.34 5.81
C ASP A 157 -20.59 -5.01 4.30
N LEU A 158 -21.75 -4.57 3.75
CA LEU A 158 -21.84 -4.18 2.32
C LEU A 158 -20.89 -3.05 1.96
N SER A 159 -20.40 -2.25 2.92
CA SER A 159 -19.45 -1.18 2.65
C SER A 159 -18.12 -1.70 2.11
N VAL A 160 -17.68 -2.85 2.57
CA VAL A 160 -16.46 -3.52 2.08
C VAL A 160 -16.64 -3.97 0.62
N LEU A 161 -17.82 -4.52 0.28
CA LEU A 161 -18.13 -4.93 -1.10
C LEU A 161 -18.12 -3.74 -2.05
N VAL A 162 -18.74 -2.62 -1.65
CA VAL A 162 -18.75 -1.38 -2.45
C VAL A 162 -17.34 -0.85 -2.66
N LEU A 163 -16.49 -0.88 -1.63
CA LEU A 163 -15.09 -0.48 -1.75
C LEU A 163 -14.31 -1.41 -2.69
N PHE A 164 -14.55 -2.72 -2.66
CA PHE A 164 -13.93 -3.64 -3.62
C PHE A 164 -14.30 -3.33 -5.06
N ILE A 165 -15.60 -3.11 -5.31
CA ILE A 165 -16.09 -2.74 -6.65
C ILE A 165 -15.48 -1.40 -7.09
N GLY A 166 -15.46 -0.41 -6.19
CA GLY A 166 -14.89 0.90 -6.45
C GLY A 166 -13.39 0.85 -6.76
N LEU A 167 -12.62 0.05 -6.00
CA LEU A 167 -11.20 -0.18 -6.26
C LEU A 167 -10.95 -0.85 -7.61
N GLN A 168 -11.75 -1.86 -7.93
CA GLN A 168 -11.60 -2.56 -9.19
C GLN A 168 -11.99 -1.67 -10.37
N PHE A 169 -13.07 -0.89 -10.22
CA PHE A 169 -13.43 0.13 -11.20
C PHE A 169 -12.30 1.16 -11.39
N ALA A 170 -11.74 1.69 -10.29
CA ALA A 170 -10.62 2.63 -10.36
C ALA A 170 -9.38 2.01 -11.04
N ASN A 171 -9.08 0.73 -10.76
CA ASN A 171 -7.97 0.03 -11.39
C ASN A 171 -8.14 -0.11 -12.92
N PHE A 172 -9.34 -0.44 -13.40
CA PHE A 172 -9.63 -0.48 -14.83
C PHE A 172 -9.63 0.92 -15.45
N LEU A 173 -10.23 1.91 -14.78
CA LEU A 173 -10.23 3.30 -15.24
C LEU A 173 -8.80 3.83 -15.41
N MET A 174 -7.89 3.53 -14.48
CA MET A 174 -6.48 3.89 -14.63
C MET A 174 -5.83 3.17 -15.82
N GLY A 175 -6.22 1.92 -16.08
CA GLY A 175 -5.79 1.19 -17.29
C GLY A 175 -6.28 1.84 -18.58
N ASP A 176 -7.50 2.34 -18.61
CA ASP A 176 -8.07 3.03 -19.77
C ASP A 176 -7.39 4.39 -20.04
N ILE A 177 -7.03 5.12 -18.98
CA ILE A 177 -6.39 6.44 -19.06
C ILE A 177 -4.89 6.33 -19.39
N ILE A 178 -4.18 5.42 -18.73
CA ILE A 178 -2.71 5.31 -18.83
C ILE A 178 -2.29 4.32 -19.90
N GLY A 179 -3.17 3.36 -20.22
CA GLY A 179 -2.92 2.32 -21.18
C GLY A 179 -2.33 1.04 -20.57
N PRO A 180 -1.87 0.08 -21.42
CA PRO A 180 -1.44 -1.25 -21.00
C PRO A 180 -0.31 -1.27 -19.97
N ILE A 181 0.50 -0.22 -19.92
CA ILE A 181 1.62 -0.08 -18.97
C ILE A 181 1.13 -0.13 -17.50
N TRP A 182 -0.09 0.35 -17.24
CA TRP A 182 -0.70 0.28 -15.92
C TRP A 182 -0.78 -1.14 -15.36
N PHE A 183 -1.11 -2.11 -16.21
CA PHE A 183 -1.25 -3.52 -15.80
C PHE A 183 0.10 -4.24 -15.66
N GLN A 184 1.18 -3.66 -16.17
CA GLN A 184 2.53 -4.21 -16.09
C GLN A 184 3.33 -3.69 -14.89
N LEU A 185 2.85 -2.64 -14.20
CA LEU A 185 3.41 -2.13 -12.96
C LEU A 185 3.14 -3.12 -11.82
#